data_06d89ebeb48a724eced646fd7a6c7c25
#
_entry.id   06d89ebeb48a724eced646fd7a6c7c25
#
_cell.length_a   1.000
_cell.length_b   1.000
_cell.length_c   1.000
_cell.angle_alpha   90.00
_cell.angle_beta   90.00
_cell.angle_gamma   90.00
#
_symmetry.space_group_name_H-M   'P 1'
#
loop_
_entity.id
_entity.type
_entity.pdbx_description
1 polymer ?
#
loop_
_entity_poly.entity_id
_entity_poly.type
_entity_poly.pdbx_seq_one_letter_code
_entity_poly.pdbx_strand_id
1 'polypeptide(L)'
;MRKKLHSVTAFDVILAIFMVLICFACVYPMWYILANSLAAPEIANRGPVAWWPKALSLDAYKVVFQNEYILSGFKITILRTVVATFMHVFFTSMVAYGMSRKDLIGKKLYMKIAMITMFFNGGLIPNFILMIKLKLYNTFWVYILPGMFTFYNMVIFMSFFRSIPESLIESARLDGASEFTVYWKIVMPNAKPVIATIGLFTAVYHWNDYYQGVVYIRDKTLEPLQTILYKLLAETSMTAQQQQAMLALGGTTTSATVKYAAMFVGALPILCLYPFIQKYLVKGVMLGAIKG
;
A
#
# COMPACT_ATOMS: atom_id res chain seq x y z
N MET A 1 -10.86 -35.28 -26.55
CA MET A 1 -11.51 -34.00 -26.93
C MET A 1 -10.48 -33.08 -27.57
N ARG A 2 -10.50 -32.87 -28.91
CA ARG A 2 -9.63 -31.92 -29.61
C ARG A 2 -10.09 -30.49 -29.24
N LYS A 3 -9.25 -29.72 -28.58
CA LYS A 3 -9.45 -28.26 -28.44
C LYS A 3 -9.49 -27.66 -29.84
N LYS A 4 -10.64 -27.12 -30.25
CA LYS A 4 -10.74 -26.29 -31.46
C LYS A 4 -9.76 -25.13 -31.26
N LEU A 5 -8.73 -25.04 -32.06
CA LEU A 5 -7.88 -23.88 -32.18
C LEU A 5 -8.78 -22.73 -32.61
N HIS A 6 -9.01 -21.75 -31.73
CA HIS A 6 -9.68 -20.51 -32.09
C HIS A 6 -8.86 -19.86 -33.24
N SER A 7 -9.53 -19.61 -34.37
CA SER A 7 -8.91 -18.83 -35.45
C SER A 7 -8.63 -17.43 -34.93
N VAL A 8 -7.36 -17.01 -35.04
CA VAL A 8 -6.93 -15.65 -34.61
C VAL A 8 -7.66 -14.65 -35.51
N THR A 9 -8.48 -13.78 -34.91
CA THR A 9 -9.19 -12.73 -35.65
C THR A 9 -8.35 -11.44 -35.68
N ALA A 10 -8.68 -10.54 -36.64
CA ALA A 10 -8.05 -9.21 -36.67
C ALA A 10 -8.21 -8.46 -35.35
N PHE A 11 -9.32 -8.67 -34.65
CA PHE A 11 -9.57 -8.12 -33.31
C PHE A 11 -8.57 -8.63 -32.28
N ASP A 12 -8.25 -9.93 -32.30
CA ASP A 12 -7.28 -10.52 -31.34
C ASP A 12 -5.88 -9.94 -31.55
N VAL A 13 -5.50 -9.68 -32.81
CA VAL A 13 -4.20 -9.05 -33.14
C VAL A 13 -4.16 -7.60 -32.66
N ILE A 14 -5.21 -6.82 -32.91
CA ILE A 14 -5.29 -5.43 -32.44
C ILE A 14 -5.25 -5.38 -30.91
N LEU A 15 -6.01 -6.24 -30.24
CA LEU A 15 -6.03 -6.33 -28.78
C LEU A 15 -4.65 -6.72 -28.23
N ALA A 16 -3.96 -7.67 -28.85
CA ALA A 16 -2.62 -8.08 -28.45
C ALA A 16 -1.61 -6.93 -28.59
N ILE A 17 -1.63 -6.18 -29.69
CA ILE A 17 -0.77 -5.01 -29.88
C ILE A 17 -1.05 -3.96 -28.82
N PHE A 18 -2.32 -3.67 -28.57
CA PHE A 18 -2.73 -2.70 -27.54
C PHE A 18 -2.25 -3.12 -26.15
N MET A 19 -2.41 -4.39 -25.79
CA MET A 19 -1.91 -4.92 -24.52
C MET A 19 -0.39 -4.85 -24.39
N VAL A 20 0.36 -5.14 -25.47
CA VAL A 20 1.83 -5.01 -25.48
C VAL A 20 2.25 -3.57 -25.27
N LEU A 21 1.59 -2.60 -25.91
CA LEU A 21 1.87 -1.18 -25.71
C LEU A 21 1.61 -0.73 -24.26
N ILE A 22 0.49 -1.17 -23.67
CA ILE A 22 0.21 -0.89 -22.24
C ILE A 22 1.27 -1.52 -21.35
N CYS A 23 1.61 -2.80 -21.55
CA CYS A 23 2.66 -3.47 -20.77
C CYS A 23 3.99 -2.72 -20.88
N PHE A 24 4.38 -2.32 -22.09
CA PHE A 24 5.58 -1.52 -22.30
C PHE A 24 5.53 -0.19 -21.54
N ALA A 25 4.44 0.56 -21.65
CA ALA A 25 4.26 1.83 -20.95
C ALA A 25 4.32 1.68 -19.41
N CYS A 26 3.84 0.55 -18.87
CA CYS A 26 3.90 0.27 -17.43
C CYS A 26 5.28 -0.19 -16.96
N VAL A 27 5.99 -0.98 -17.76
CA VAL A 27 7.29 -1.57 -17.40
C VAL A 27 8.44 -0.58 -17.61
N TYR A 28 8.35 0.24 -18.67
CA TYR A 28 9.43 1.16 -19.05
C TYR A 28 9.88 2.12 -17.95
N PRO A 29 9.00 2.77 -17.15
CA PRO A 29 9.44 3.62 -16.05
C PRO A 29 10.29 2.88 -15.01
N MET A 30 9.94 1.63 -14.69
CA MET A 30 10.70 0.80 -13.75
C MET A 30 12.06 0.40 -14.33
N TRP A 31 12.07 0.05 -15.62
CA TRP A 31 13.30 -0.21 -16.36
C TRP A 31 14.21 1.01 -16.39
N TYR A 32 13.65 2.20 -16.65
CA TYR A 32 14.37 3.46 -16.66
C TYR A 32 15.03 3.76 -15.32
N ILE A 33 14.30 3.57 -14.21
CA ILE A 33 14.82 3.75 -12.86
C ILE A 33 15.97 2.77 -12.60
N LEU A 34 15.80 1.49 -12.96
CA LEU A 34 16.82 0.45 -12.82
C LEU A 34 18.08 0.79 -13.62
N ALA A 35 17.93 1.13 -14.91
CA ALA A 35 19.04 1.45 -15.78
C ALA A 35 19.87 2.65 -15.24
N ASN A 36 19.17 3.71 -14.78
CA ASN A 36 19.83 4.90 -14.25
C ASN A 36 20.42 4.69 -12.85
N SER A 37 19.86 3.76 -12.05
CA SER A 37 20.43 3.40 -10.75
C SER A 37 21.76 2.63 -10.85
N LEU A 38 21.97 1.95 -11.99
CA LEU A 38 23.17 1.17 -12.28
C LEU A 38 24.21 1.95 -13.12
N ALA A 39 23.89 3.18 -13.54
CA ALA A 39 24.79 3.99 -14.36
C ALA A 39 26.02 4.42 -13.55
N ALA A 40 27.21 4.22 -14.13
CA ALA A 40 28.46 4.72 -13.55
C ALA A 40 28.43 6.26 -13.46
N PRO A 41 29.11 6.89 -12.47
CA PRO A 41 29.07 8.33 -12.25
C PRO A 41 29.43 9.17 -13.48
N GLU A 42 30.38 8.70 -14.29
CA GLU A 42 30.85 9.39 -15.52
C GLU A 42 29.73 9.44 -16.59
N ILE A 43 28.86 8.43 -16.65
CA ILE A 43 27.71 8.38 -17.55
C ILE A 43 26.57 9.22 -17.01
N ALA A 44 26.27 9.06 -15.72
CA ALA A 44 25.20 9.80 -15.05
C ALA A 44 25.40 11.33 -15.10
N ASN A 45 26.65 11.80 -15.06
CA ASN A 45 26.99 13.22 -15.18
C ASN A 45 26.71 13.78 -16.60
N ARG A 46 26.60 12.93 -17.62
CA ARG A 46 26.24 13.32 -19.00
C ARG A 46 24.73 13.41 -19.21
N GLY A 47 23.95 12.94 -18.27
CA GLY A 47 22.50 12.93 -18.30
C GLY A 47 21.92 11.53 -18.12
N PRO A 48 20.57 11.43 -18.01
CA PRO A 48 19.91 10.16 -17.80
C PRO A 48 19.99 9.25 -19.03
N VAL A 49 20.08 7.92 -18.78
CA VAL A 49 20.16 6.89 -19.80
C VAL A 49 18.77 6.38 -20.14
N ALA A 50 18.39 6.39 -21.42
CA ALA A 50 17.05 5.97 -21.85
C ALA A 50 16.85 4.45 -21.75
N TRP A 51 17.86 3.64 -22.14
CA TRP A 51 17.70 2.18 -22.23
C TRP A 51 18.62 1.41 -21.28
N TRP A 52 19.94 1.48 -21.50
CA TRP A 52 20.94 0.75 -20.72
C TRP A 52 22.26 1.52 -20.65
N PRO A 53 22.88 1.63 -19.47
CA PRO A 53 24.15 2.36 -19.34
C PRO A 53 25.32 1.59 -19.97
N LYS A 54 26.23 2.31 -20.62
CA LYS A 54 27.45 1.73 -21.22
C LYS A 54 28.45 1.23 -20.18
N ALA A 55 28.45 1.81 -18.98
CA ALA A 55 29.24 1.35 -17.84
C ALA A 55 28.36 1.25 -16.60
N LEU A 56 28.50 0.14 -15.87
CA LEU A 56 27.72 -0.20 -14.68
C LEU A 56 28.52 0.09 -13.42
N SER A 57 27.84 0.60 -12.40
CA SER A 57 28.35 0.74 -11.04
C SER A 57 27.29 0.39 -10.00
N LEU A 58 27.71 -0.20 -8.90
CA LEU A 58 26.88 -0.45 -7.72
C LEU A 58 27.13 0.56 -6.60
N ASP A 59 27.91 1.61 -6.85
CA ASP A 59 28.29 2.58 -5.80
C ASP A 59 27.08 3.35 -5.25
N ALA A 60 26.11 3.65 -6.12
CA ALA A 60 24.85 4.26 -5.68
C ALA A 60 24.10 3.38 -4.64
N TYR A 61 24.10 2.07 -4.84
CA TYR A 61 23.49 1.11 -3.88
C TYR A 61 24.29 1.04 -2.59
N LYS A 62 25.63 1.06 -2.64
CA LYS A 62 26.45 1.13 -1.42
C LYS A 62 26.10 2.36 -0.59
N VAL A 63 25.98 3.53 -1.24
CA VAL A 63 25.58 4.77 -0.57
C VAL A 63 24.18 4.63 0.05
N VAL A 64 23.22 4.05 -0.66
CA VAL A 64 21.85 3.83 -0.14
C VAL A 64 21.87 2.94 1.10
N PHE A 65 22.61 1.83 1.08
CA PHE A 65 22.64 0.88 2.20
C PHE A 65 23.58 1.35 3.36
N GLN A 66 24.41 2.34 3.15
CA GLN A 66 25.22 2.98 4.20
C GLN A 66 24.53 4.23 4.79
N ASN A 67 23.49 4.74 4.15
CA ASN A 67 22.79 5.91 4.62
C ASN A 67 21.80 5.55 5.74
N GLU A 68 22.15 5.93 6.97
CA GLU A 68 21.35 5.64 8.17
C GLU A 68 19.92 6.19 8.09
N TYR A 69 19.73 7.34 7.43
CA TYR A 69 18.42 7.95 7.26
C TYR A 69 17.51 7.10 6.35
N ILE A 70 18.04 6.58 5.24
CA ILE A 70 17.30 5.67 4.34
C ILE A 70 16.98 4.36 5.06
N LEU A 71 17.94 3.80 5.79
CA LEU A 71 17.76 2.56 6.56
C LEU A 71 16.72 2.74 7.68
N SER A 72 16.73 3.88 8.37
CA SER A 72 15.69 4.22 9.35
C SER A 72 14.31 4.28 8.68
N GLY A 73 14.21 4.91 7.52
CA GLY A 73 12.97 4.96 6.73
C GLY A 73 12.45 3.58 6.36
N PHE A 74 13.32 2.64 5.99
CA PHE A 74 12.94 1.25 5.77
C PHE A 74 12.37 0.59 7.03
N LYS A 75 13.04 0.74 8.16
CA LYS A 75 12.57 0.19 9.45
C LYS A 75 11.19 0.71 9.81
N ILE A 76 10.99 2.03 9.70
CA ILE A 76 9.69 2.66 9.97
C ILE A 76 8.62 2.16 8.98
N THR A 77 8.95 2.06 7.69
CA THR A 77 8.00 1.56 6.67
C THR A 77 7.57 0.12 6.95
N ILE A 78 8.51 -0.77 7.28
CA ILE A 78 8.20 -2.16 7.62
C ILE A 78 7.33 -2.20 8.88
N LEU A 79 7.76 -1.51 9.95
CA LEU A 79 7.06 -1.52 11.23
C LEU A 79 5.63 -0.98 11.09
N ARG A 80 5.45 0.19 10.43
CA ARG A 80 4.11 0.76 10.22
C ARG A 80 3.25 -0.15 9.35
N THR A 81 3.81 -0.74 8.28
CA THR A 81 3.05 -1.63 7.39
C THR A 81 2.54 -2.85 8.13
N VAL A 82 3.38 -3.50 8.91
CA VAL A 82 2.99 -4.70 9.69
C VAL A 82 1.97 -4.34 10.77
N VAL A 83 2.28 -3.34 11.61
CA VAL A 83 1.41 -2.96 12.74
C VAL A 83 0.07 -2.40 12.26
N ALA A 84 0.09 -1.47 11.29
CA ALA A 84 -1.14 -0.89 10.76
C ALA A 84 -2.03 -1.92 10.07
N THR A 85 -1.44 -2.83 9.27
CA THR A 85 -2.19 -3.90 8.59
C THR A 85 -2.84 -4.83 9.61
N PHE A 86 -2.08 -5.27 10.62
CA PHE A 86 -2.62 -6.13 11.68
C PHE A 86 -3.78 -5.45 12.43
N MET A 87 -3.56 -4.21 12.89
CA MET A 87 -4.57 -3.44 13.63
C MET A 87 -5.81 -3.18 12.76
N HIS A 88 -5.62 -2.79 11.50
CA HIS A 88 -6.71 -2.57 10.56
C HIS A 88 -7.56 -3.83 10.35
N VAL A 89 -6.91 -4.96 10.02
CA VAL A 89 -7.61 -6.24 9.79
C VAL A 89 -8.34 -6.68 11.04
N PHE A 90 -7.69 -6.60 12.20
CA PHE A 90 -8.28 -7.00 13.48
C PHE A 90 -9.52 -6.16 13.82
N PHE A 91 -9.39 -4.83 13.87
CA PHE A 91 -10.50 -3.94 14.23
C PHE A 91 -11.62 -3.96 13.21
N THR A 92 -11.26 -3.84 11.93
CA THR A 92 -12.28 -3.80 10.87
C THR A 92 -13.05 -5.11 10.77
N SER A 93 -12.39 -6.27 10.90
CA SER A 93 -13.08 -7.57 10.87
C SER A 93 -13.95 -7.80 12.11
N MET A 94 -13.50 -7.34 13.29
CA MET A 94 -14.30 -7.43 14.52
C MET A 94 -15.58 -6.61 14.42
N VAL A 95 -15.49 -5.37 13.94
CA VAL A 95 -16.66 -4.51 13.67
C VAL A 95 -17.56 -5.15 12.61
N ALA A 96 -16.96 -5.67 11.52
CA ALA A 96 -17.71 -6.33 10.45
C ALA A 96 -18.45 -7.59 10.93
N TYR A 97 -17.85 -8.35 11.84
CA TYR A 97 -18.51 -9.51 12.45
C TYR A 97 -19.77 -9.09 13.20
N GLY A 98 -19.68 -8.11 14.12
CA GLY A 98 -20.84 -7.56 14.81
C GLY A 98 -21.91 -7.05 13.84
N MET A 99 -21.48 -6.29 12.81
CA MET A 99 -22.38 -5.77 11.77
C MET A 99 -22.95 -6.84 10.82
N SER A 100 -22.34 -8.01 10.73
CA SER A 100 -22.87 -9.13 9.94
C SER A 100 -24.07 -9.80 10.59
N ARG A 101 -24.17 -9.74 11.92
CA ARG A 101 -25.23 -10.40 12.68
C ARG A 101 -26.61 -9.85 12.35
N LYS A 102 -27.63 -10.73 12.32
CA LYS A 102 -29.03 -10.35 12.02
C LYS A 102 -29.72 -9.68 13.21
N ASP A 103 -29.35 -10.08 14.40
CA ASP A 103 -29.90 -9.70 15.70
C ASP A 103 -29.34 -8.38 16.26
N LEU A 104 -28.38 -7.72 15.57
CA LEU A 104 -27.81 -6.47 16.01
C LEU A 104 -28.85 -5.33 16.03
N ILE A 105 -29.18 -4.86 17.23
CA ILE A 105 -30.08 -3.74 17.44
C ILE A 105 -29.48 -2.46 16.86
N GLY A 106 -30.28 -1.66 16.13
CA GLY A 106 -29.81 -0.40 15.57
C GLY A 106 -28.90 -0.50 14.32
N LYS A 107 -28.70 -1.68 13.76
CA LYS A 107 -27.85 -1.95 12.60
C LYS A 107 -28.04 -0.98 11.44
N LYS A 108 -29.30 -0.61 11.10
CA LYS A 108 -29.58 0.34 10.01
C LYS A 108 -29.01 1.72 10.31
N LEU A 109 -29.05 2.16 11.57
CA LEU A 109 -28.51 3.45 12.01
C LEU A 109 -26.97 3.43 11.93
N TYR A 110 -26.32 2.40 12.47
CA TYR A 110 -24.86 2.24 12.38
C TYR A 110 -24.36 2.23 10.95
N MET A 111 -25.05 1.48 10.06
CA MET A 111 -24.71 1.45 8.63
C MET A 111 -24.84 2.83 7.97
N LYS A 112 -25.89 3.61 8.29
CA LYS A 112 -26.06 4.96 7.76
C LYS A 112 -24.96 5.90 8.25
N ILE A 113 -24.65 5.90 9.55
CA ILE A 113 -23.57 6.73 10.12
C ILE A 113 -22.23 6.37 9.47
N ALA A 114 -21.89 5.08 9.42
CA ALA A 114 -20.64 4.62 8.83
C ALA A 114 -20.54 4.92 7.32
N MET A 115 -21.66 4.86 6.59
CA MET A 115 -21.73 5.25 5.18
C MET A 115 -21.45 6.75 5.00
N ILE A 116 -22.00 7.61 5.86
CA ILE A 116 -21.75 9.05 5.81
C ILE A 116 -20.25 9.35 5.93
N THR A 117 -19.53 8.67 6.84
CA THR A 117 -18.08 8.87 7.01
C THR A 117 -17.25 8.49 5.78
N MET A 118 -17.78 7.68 4.87
CA MET A 118 -17.11 7.33 3.61
C MET A 118 -17.10 8.49 2.61
N PHE A 119 -18.17 9.28 2.60
CA PHE A 119 -18.35 10.37 1.61
C PHE A 119 -17.96 11.74 2.15
N PHE A 120 -17.94 11.93 3.46
CA PHE A 120 -17.61 13.20 4.10
C PHE A 120 -16.24 13.13 4.76
N ASN A 121 -15.33 13.99 4.30
CA ASN A 121 -14.02 14.18 4.89
C ASN A 121 -13.88 15.66 5.30
N GLY A 122 -13.40 15.90 6.49
CA GLY A 122 -13.21 17.27 7.02
C GLY A 122 -12.12 18.07 6.30
N GLY A 123 -11.32 17.42 5.45
CA GLY A 123 -10.18 18.05 4.76
C GLY A 123 -8.90 18.08 5.60
N LEU A 124 -7.84 18.62 5.01
CA LEU A 124 -6.49 18.61 5.61
C LEU A 124 -6.42 19.36 6.93
N ILE A 125 -6.92 20.60 6.98
CA ILE A 125 -6.76 21.48 8.15
C ILE A 125 -7.49 20.93 9.38
N PRO A 126 -8.78 20.56 9.34
CA PRO A 126 -9.46 19.92 10.47
C PRO A 126 -8.81 18.62 10.93
N ASN A 127 -8.38 17.77 10.01
CA ASN A 127 -7.69 16.53 10.36
C ASN A 127 -6.35 16.81 11.04
N PHE A 128 -5.58 17.79 10.56
CA PHE A 128 -4.31 18.17 11.16
C PHE A 128 -4.51 18.67 12.62
N ILE A 129 -5.49 19.55 12.85
CA ILE A 129 -5.83 20.05 14.19
C ILE A 129 -6.27 18.88 15.09
N LEU A 130 -7.05 17.94 14.57
CA LEU A 130 -7.47 16.75 15.32
C LEU A 130 -6.26 15.90 15.75
N MET A 131 -5.29 15.66 14.86
CA MET A 131 -4.08 14.89 15.21
C MET A 131 -3.26 15.60 16.30
N ILE A 132 -3.17 16.93 16.28
CA ILE A 132 -2.51 17.70 17.35
C ILE A 132 -3.27 17.54 18.67
N LYS A 133 -4.61 17.73 18.67
CA LYS A 133 -5.43 17.62 19.89
C LYS A 133 -5.38 16.23 20.51
N LEU A 134 -5.32 15.18 19.69
CA LEU A 134 -5.17 13.80 20.13
C LEU A 134 -3.73 13.43 20.53
N LYS A 135 -2.78 14.38 20.46
CA LYS A 135 -1.35 14.15 20.72
C LYS A 135 -0.71 13.07 19.84
N LEU A 136 -1.25 12.87 18.64
CA LEU A 136 -0.73 11.92 17.64
C LEU A 136 0.29 12.57 16.72
N TYR A 137 0.29 13.91 16.59
CA TYR A 137 1.25 14.66 15.77
C TYR A 137 2.70 14.36 16.19
N ASN A 138 3.55 14.12 15.23
CA ASN A 138 4.96 13.75 15.39
C ASN A 138 5.18 12.48 16.24
N THR A 139 4.27 11.50 16.14
CA THR A 139 4.40 10.19 16.78
C THR A 139 4.17 9.07 15.77
N PHE A 140 4.72 7.88 16.04
CA PHE A 140 4.48 6.69 15.22
C PHE A 140 2.99 6.33 15.10
N TRP A 141 2.21 6.59 16.13
CA TRP A 141 0.79 6.22 16.19
C TRP A 141 -0.10 6.97 15.21
N VAL A 142 0.36 8.09 14.64
CA VAL A 142 -0.38 8.80 13.58
C VAL A 142 -0.54 7.97 12.32
N TYR A 143 0.36 7.02 12.09
CA TYR A 143 0.28 6.08 10.96
C TYR A 143 -0.73 4.96 11.17
N ILE A 144 -1.06 4.66 12.42
CA ILE A 144 -1.83 3.47 12.81
C ILE A 144 -3.28 3.84 13.12
N LEU A 145 -3.48 4.71 14.12
CA LEU A 145 -4.79 4.94 14.72
C LEU A 145 -5.85 5.50 13.76
N PRO A 146 -5.55 6.49 12.91
CA PRO A 146 -6.56 7.03 11.98
C PRO A 146 -7.02 6.02 10.92
N GLY A 147 -6.15 5.05 10.59
CA GLY A 147 -6.41 4.03 9.59
C GLY A 147 -6.92 2.69 10.11
N MET A 148 -7.16 2.53 11.42
CA MET A 148 -7.55 1.24 12.00
C MET A 148 -8.89 0.71 11.50
N PHE A 149 -9.77 1.58 11.03
CA PHE A 149 -11.08 1.23 10.52
C PHE A 149 -11.38 1.96 9.22
N THR A 150 -11.95 1.24 8.24
CA THR A 150 -12.58 1.84 7.07
C THR A 150 -13.91 1.16 6.78
N PHE A 151 -14.93 1.96 6.46
CA PHE A 151 -16.25 1.45 6.12
C PHE A 151 -16.22 0.52 4.92
N TYR A 152 -15.44 0.86 3.89
CA TYR A 152 -15.30 0.06 2.69
C TYR A 152 -14.85 -1.37 2.98
N ASN A 153 -13.74 -1.54 3.73
CA ASN A 153 -13.23 -2.86 4.09
C ASN A 153 -14.17 -3.60 5.06
N MET A 154 -14.86 -2.87 5.94
CA MET A 154 -15.91 -3.46 6.80
C MET A 154 -17.02 -4.10 5.98
N VAL A 155 -17.50 -3.43 4.92
CA VAL A 155 -18.55 -3.97 4.05
C VAL A 155 -18.09 -5.23 3.32
N ILE A 156 -16.84 -5.27 2.86
CA ILE A 156 -16.26 -6.46 2.23
C ILE A 156 -16.21 -7.64 3.22
N PHE A 157 -15.67 -7.41 4.42
CA PHE A 157 -15.66 -8.44 5.46
C PHE A 157 -17.08 -8.91 5.82
N MET A 158 -17.99 -7.97 6.04
CA MET A 158 -19.40 -8.28 6.37
C MET A 158 -20.08 -9.11 5.29
N SER A 159 -19.84 -8.80 4.01
CA SER A 159 -20.37 -9.57 2.88
C SER A 159 -19.84 -11.01 2.89
N PHE A 160 -18.55 -11.17 3.15
CA PHE A 160 -17.93 -12.49 3.25
C PHE A 160 -18.44 -13.28 4.46
N PHE A 161 -18.54 -12.67 5.64
CA PHE A 161 -19.02 -13.33 6.85
C PHE A 161 -20.47 -13.82 6.73
N ARG A 162 -21.30 -13.10 5.97
CA ARG A 162 -22.69 -13.54 5.65
C ARG A 162 -22.74 -14.76 4.72
N SER A 163 -21.66 -15.06 4.00
CA SER A 163 -21.60 -16.26 3.16
C SER A 163 -21.21 -17.53 3.92
N ILE A 164 -20.74 -17.39 5.18
CA ILE A 164 -20.47 -18.51 6.06
C ILE A 164 -21.81 -19.14 6.48
N PRO A 165 -21.99 -20.48 6.36
CA PRO A 165 -23.22 -21.15 6.76
C PRO A 165 -23.60 -20.84 8.22
N GLU A 166 -24.83 -20.36 8.43
CA GLU A 166 -25.31 -19.98 9.76
C GLU A 166 -25.34 -21.17 10.72
N SER A 167 -25.60 -22.40 10.21
CA SER A 167 -25.56 -23.62 10.97
C SER A 167 -24.28 -23.89 11.74
N LEU A 168 -23.11 -23.48 11.20
CA LEU A 168 -21.84 -23.59 11.91
C LEU A 168 -21.80 -22.69 13.16
N ILE A 169 -22.40 -21.51 13.05
CA ILE A 169 -22.47 -20.54 14.14
C ILE A 169 -23.49 -20.98 15.20
N GLU A 170 -24.63 -21.46 14.75
CA GLU A 170 -25.68 -21.95 15.65
C GLU A 170 -25.25 -23.21 16.44
N SER A 171 -24.59 -24.18 15.79
CA SER A 171 -24.06 -25.34 16.48
C SER A 171 -23.08 -24.95 17.58
N ALA A 172 -22.16 -24.03 17.30
CA ALA A 172 -21.20 -23.56 18.31
C ALA A 172 -21.88 -22.83 19.48
N ARG A 173 -22.97 -22.08 19.22
CA ARG A 173 -23.77 -21.45 20.27
C ARG A 173 -24.51 -22.46 21.13
N LEU A 174 -25.03 -23.53 20.54
CA LEU A 174 -25.65 -24.62 21.28
C LEU A 174 -24.64 -25.34 22.18
N ASP A 175 -23.38 -25.45 21.73
CA ASP A 175 -22.26 -25.96 22.53
C ASP A 175 -21.75 -24.95 23.60
N GLY A 176 -22.41 -23.81 23.79
CA GLY A 176 -22.10 -22.81 24.80
C GLY A 176 -20.95 -21.87 24.43
N ALA A 177 -20.53 -21.80 23.17
CA ALA A 177 -19.47 -20.90 22.75
C ALA A 177 -19.91 -19.42 22.84
N SER A 178 -19.06 -18.58 23.43
CA SER A 178 -19.25 -17.13 23.42
C SER A 178 -19.10 -16.54 22.01
N GLU A 179 -19.68 -15.37 21.73
CA GLU A 179 -19.55 -14.68 20.44
C GLU A 179 -18.08 -14.43 20.05
N PHE A 180 -17.22 -14.14 21.02
CA PHE A 180 -15.79 -13.98 20.77
C PHE A 180 -15.12 -15.31 20.36
N THR A 181 -15.55 -16.43 20.96
CA THR A 181 -15.10 -17.77 20.58
C THR A 181 -15.53 -18.12 19.16
N VAL A 182 -16.79 -17.83 18.83
CA VAL A 182 -17.35 -18.02 17.47
C VAL A 182 -16.54 -17.19 16.46
N TYR A 183 -16.32 -15.91 16.77
CA TYR A 183 -15.51 -15.04 15.90
C TYR A 183 -14.11 -15.61 15.64
N TRP A 184 -13.36 -15.97 16.70
CA TRP A 184 -11.97 -16.39 16.58
C TRP A 184 -11.79 -17.80 16.02
N LYS A 185 -12.63 -18.75 16.48
CA LYS A 185 -12.45 -20.18 16.15
C LYS A 185 -13.23 -20.64 14.92
N ILE A 186 -14.28 -19.92 14.52
CA ILE A 186 -15.13 -20.31 13.40
C ILE A 186 -15.02 -19.29 12.27
N VAL A 187 -15.35 -18.02 12.52
CA VAL A 187 -15.45 -17.02 11.46
C VAL A 187 -14.10 -16.69 10.88
N MET A 188 -13.10 -16.36 11.70
CA MET A 188 -11.77 -15.96 11.24
C MET A 188 -11.04 -17.06 10.45
N PRO A 189 -11.02 -18.35 10.86
CA PRO A 189 -10.41 -19.41 10.06
C PRO A 189 -11.07 -19.63 8.70
N ASN A 190 -12.41 -19.49 8.63
CA ASN A 190 -13.14 -19.60 7.37
C ASN A 190 -12.99 -18.36 6.47
N ALA A 191 -12.59 -17.22 7.04
CA ALA A 191 -12.43 -15.94 6.33
C ALA A 191 -11.01 -15.68 5.81
N LYS A 192 -10.10 -16.66 5.86
CA LYS A 192 -8.72 -16.51 5.38
C LYS A 192 -8.58 -15.81 4.02
N PRO A 193 -9.41 -16.10 2.99
CA PRO A 193 -9.28 -15.44 1.69
C PRO A 193 -9.51 -13.92 1.75
N VAL A 194 -10.57 -13.49 2.44
CA VAL A 194 -10.87 -12.05 2.57
C VAL A 194 -9.88 -11.34 3.48
N ILE A 195 -9.41 -12.01 4.55
CA ILE A 195 -8.36 -11.50 5.44
C ILE A 195 -7.09 -11.24 4.64
N ALA A 196 -6.66 -12.22 3.83
CA ALA A 196 -5.47 -12.08 2.99
C ALA A 196 -5.62 -10.93 1.97
N THR A 197 -6.80 -10.78 1.37
CA THR A 197 -7.06 -9.73 0.37
C THR A 197 -7.02 -8.33 1.00
N ILE A 198 -7.76 -8.12 2.10
CA ILE A 198 -7.81 -6.83 2.79
C ILE A 198 -6.47 -6.51 3.45
N GLY A 199 -5.84 -7.50 4.08
CA GLY A 199 -4.50 -7.36 4.66
C GLY A 199 -3.49 -6.92 3.63
N LEU A 200 -3.55 -7.49 2.44
CA LEU A 200 -2.69 -7.11 1.35
C LEU A 200 -2.91 -5.67 0.87
N PHE A 201 -4.16 -5.29 0.58
CA PHE A 201 -4.47 -3.92 0.14
C PHE A 201 -4.03 -2.90 1.18
N THR A 202 -4.26 -3.20 2.45
CA THR A 202 -3.83 -2.34 3.57
C THR A 202 -2.30 -2.26 3.65
N ALA A 203 -1.60 -3.39 3.49
CA ALA A 203 -0.14 -3.41 3.50
C ALA A 203 0.46 -2.60 2.35
N VAL A 204 -0.07 -2.76 1.12
CA VAL A 204 0.36 -1.98 -0.04
C VAL A 204 0.07 -0.49 0.16
N TYR A 205 -1.08 -0.14 0.72
CA TYR A 205 -1.40 1.25 1.05
C TYR A 205 -0.37 1.85 2.01
N HIS A 206 -0.10 1.20 3.14
CA HIS A 206 0.86 1.71 4.13
C HIS A 206 2.31 1.70 3.62
N TRP A 207 2.66 0.77 2.77
CA TRP A 207 3.99 0.76 2.14
C TRP A 207 4.21 1.97 1.24
N ASN A 208 3.21 2.34 0.45
CA ASN A 208 3.32 3.40 -0.56
C ASN A 208 2.98 4.81 -0.05
N ASP A 209 2.36 4.92 1.14
CA ASP A 209 1.95 6.22 1.64
C ASP A 209 3.15 7.06 2.09
N TYR A 210 3.31 8.21 1.46
CA TYR A 210 4.26 9.25 1.83
C TYR A 210 3.59 10.44 2.53
N TYR A 211 2.28 10.62 2.28
CA TYR A 211 1.55 11.82 2.66
C TYR A 211 1.49 12.03 4.18
N GLN A 212 1.19 10.97 4.93
CA GLN A 212 1.15 11.06 6.39
C GLN A 212 2.50 11.47 6.99
N GLY A 213 3.61 10.98 6.42
CA GLY A 213 4.94 11.37 6.85
C GLY A 213 5.24 12.85 6.54
N VAL A 214 4.83 13.34 5.37
CA VAL A 214 5.02 14.75 5.00
C VAL A 214 4.20 15.68 5.88
N VAL A 215 2.96 15.32 6.18
CA VAL A 215 2.01 16.21 6.87
C VAL A 215 2.16 16.18 8.38
N TYR A 216 2.37 14.99 8.96
CA TYR A 216 2.24 14.81 10.41
C TYR A 216 3.56 14.56 11.15
N ILE A 217 4.68 14.36 10.44
CA ILE A 217 5.96 14.01 11.06
C ILE A 217 7.00 15.11 10.82
N ARG A 218 7.70 15.49 11.90
CA ARG A 218 8.88 16.40 11.88
C ARG A 218 10.17 15.67 12.23
N ASP A 219 10.07 14.63 13.05
CA ASP A 219 11.22 13.83 13.46
C ASP A 219 11.68 12.94 12.32
N LYS A 220 12.89 13.18 11.81
CA LYS A 220 13.48 12.40 10.71
C LYS A 220 13.59 10.91 11.02
N THR A 221 13.68 10.53 12.30
CA THR A 221 13.79 9.12 12.71
C THR A 221 12.47 8.36 12.57
N LEU A 222 11.34 9.08 12.47
CA LEU A 222 10.01 8.52 12.28
C LEU A 222 9.52 8.60 10.83
N GLU A 223 10.32 9.13 9.91
CA GLU A 223 9.91 9.26 8.51
C GLU A 223 9.96 7.91 7.78
N PRO A 224 8.87 7.50 7.10
CA PRO A 224 8.88 6.31 6.26
C PRO A 224 9.69 6.53 4.98
N LEU A 225 10.16 5.45 4.39
CA LEU A 225 10.95 5.47 3.16
C LEU A 225 10.29 6.28 2.04
N GLN A 226 8.97 6.11 1.80
CA GLN A 226 8.27 6.83 0.73
C GLN A 226 8.26 8.35 0.97
N THR A 227 8.20 8.80 2.22
CA THR A 227 8.34 10.20 2.57
C THR A 227 9.75 10.73 2.23
N ILE A 228 10.78 9.94 2.54
CA ILE A 228 12.16 10.27 2.21
C ILE A 228 12.34 10.34 0.68
N LEU A 229 11.84 9.35 -0.05
CA LEU A 229 11.90 9.34 -1.52
C LEU A 229 11.16 10.51 -2.14
N TYR A 230 9.97 10.86 -1.61
CA TYR A 230 9.23 12.04 -2.05
C TYR A 230 10.03 13.32 -1.88
N LYS A 231 10.70 13.52 -0.74
CA LYS A 231 11.56 14.67 -0.48
C LYS A 231 12.78 14.70 -1.44
N LEU A 232 13.43 13.55 -1.66
CA LEU A 232 14.54 13.43 -2.61
C LEU A 232 14.12 13.75 -4.06
N LEU A 233 12.89 13.40 -4.45
CA LEU A 233 12.33 13.77 -5.75
C LEU A 233 12.01 15.25 -5.85
N ALA A 234 11.45 15.84 -4.80
CA ALA A 234 11.17 17.28 -4.74
C ALA A 234 12.45 18.11 -4.91
N GLU A 235 13.57 17.67 -4.32
CA GLU A 235 14.90 18.30 -4.54
C GLU A 235 15.33 18.28 -6.02
N THR A 236 14.94 17.24 -6.78
CA THR A 236 15.32 17.12 -8.20
C THR A 236 14.58 18.12 -9.09
N SER A 237 13.40 18.57 -8.68
CA SER A 237 12.58 19.55 -9.40
C SER A 237 12.94 21.00 -9.07
N MET A 238 13.89 21.23 -8.15
CA MET A 238 14.37 22.58 -7.81
C MET A 238 15.16 23.20 -8.95
N THR A 239 14.96 24.50 -9.17
CA THR A 239 15.78 25.28 -10.09
C THR A 239 17.22 25.42 -9.57
N ALA A 240 18.15 25.72 -10.47
CA ALA A 240 19.56 25.95 -10.08
C ALA A 240 19.73 27.02 -8.98
N GLN A 241 18.89 28.07 -9.01
CA GLN A 241 18.89 29.11 -7.98
C GLN A 241 18.38 28.59 -6.62
N GLN A 242 17.33 27.75 -6.62
CA GLN A 242 16.83 27.13 -5.39
C GLN A 242 17.84 26.14 -4.80
N GLN A 243 18.54 25.37 -5.65
CA GLN A 243 19.63 24.48 -5.22
C GLN A 243 20.80 25.25 -4.59
N GLN A 244 21.21 26.37 -5.19
CA GLN A 244 22.24 27.24 -4.61
C GLN A 244 21.82 27.84 -3.28
N ALA A 245 20.56 28.31 -3.16
CA ALA A 245 20.04 28.83 -1.91
C ALA A 245 19.99 27.73 -0.81
N MET A 246 19.63 26.49 -1.17
CA MET A 246 19.64 25.36 -0.26
C MET A 246 21.05 25.01 0.24
N LEU A 247 22.05 25.02 -0.68
CA LEU A 247 23.44 24.79 -0.34
C LEU A 247 23.98 25.88 0.56
N ALA A 248 23.64 27.16 0.32
CA ALA A 248 24.02 28.30 1.14
C ALA A 248 23.45 28.20 2.58
N LEU A 249 22.33 27.51 2.78
CA LEU A 249 21.73 27.21 4.07
C LEU A 249 22.25 25.91 4.73
N GLY A 250 23.34 25.34 4.19
CA GLY A 250 23.95 24.10 4.72
C GLY A 250 23.23 22.81 4.30
N GLY A 251 22.33 22.85 3.30
CA GLY A 251 21.71 21.68 2.70
C GLY A 251 22.68 20.89 1.82
N THR A 252 22.47 19.58 1.71
CA THR A 252 23.23 18.69 0.81
C THR A 252 22.34 18.20 -0.34
N THR A 253 22.90 18.14 -1.56
CA THR A 253 22.22 17.55 -2.72
C THR A 253 22.64 16.10 -2.92
N THR A 254 21.68 15.23 -3.11
CA THR A 254 21.95 13.82 -3.38
C THR A 254 22.12 13.60 -4.89
N SER A 255 23.10 12.78 -5.29
CA SER A 255 23.33 12.49 -6.72
C SER A 255 22.11 11.81 -7.35
N ALA A 256 21.87 12.04 -8.65
CA ALA A 256 20.74 11.47 -9.37
C ALA A 256 20.74 9.93 -9.33
N THR A 257 21.91 9.30 -9.45
CA THR A 257 22.06 7.82 -9.38
C THR A 257 21.63 7.25 -8.03
N VAL A 258 21.98 7.92 -6.93
CA VAL A 258 21.59 7.52 -5.57
C VAL A 258 20.06 7.65 -5.40
N LYS A 259 19.45 8.70 -5.96
CA LYS A 259 17.98 8.85 -5.96
C LYS A 259 17.29 7.69 -6.71
N TYR A 260 17.77 7.35 -7.92
CA TYR A 260 17.24 6.20 -8.67
C TYR A 260 17.46 4.88 -7.93
N ALA A 261 18.61 4.66 -7.32
CA ALA A 261 18.89 3.46 -6.53
C ALA A 261 17.93 3.36 -5.32
N ALA A 262 17.73 4.45 -4.59
CA ALA A 262 16.80 4.47 -3.46
C ALA A 262 15.34 4.19 -3.89
N MET A 263 14.88 4.75 -5.03
CA MET A 263 13.56 4.47 -5.60
C MET A 263 13.42 3.01 -5.98
N PHE A 264 14.42 2.43 -6.66
CA PHE A 264 14.38 1.02 -7.07
C PHE A 264 14.32 0.09 -5.86
N VAL A 265 15.19 0.32 -4.86
CA VAL A 265 15.20 -0.45 -3.61
C VAL A 265 13.87 -0.30 -2.86
N GLY A 266 13.26 0.89 -2.86
CA GLY A 266 11.94 1.14 -2.25
C GLY A 266 10.78 0.41 -2.94
N ALA A 267 10.87 0.22 -4.27
CA ALA A 267 9.86 -0.51 -5.04
C ALA A 267 10.03 -2.04 -4.99
N LEU A 268 11.24 -2.52 -4.74
CA LEU A 268 11.62 -3.93 -4.82
C LEU A 268 10.77 -4.86 -3.93
N PRO A 269 10.45 -4.55 -2.67
CA PRO A 269 9.63 -5.41 -1.84
C PRO A 269 8.23 -5.66 -2.40
N ILE A 270 7.59 -4.63 -3.00
CA ILE A 270 6.27 -4.80 -3.62
C ILE A 270 6.38 -5.67 -4.89
N LEU A 271 7.41 -5.43 -5.70
CA LEU A 271 7.65 -6.24 -6.90
C LEU A 271 7.88 -7.71 -6.54
N CYS A 272 8.65 -8.00 -5.48
CA CYS A 272 8.88 -9.37 -5.00
C CYS A 272 7.61 -10.01 -4.40
N LEU A 273 6.74 -9.22 -3.78
CA LEU A 273 5.49 -9.73 -3.22
C LEU A 273 4.42 -9.99 -4.28
N TYR A 274 4.48 -9.32 -5.44
CA TYR A 274 3.44 -9.39 -6.47
C TYR A 274 3.08 -10.82 -6.92
N PRO A 275 4.01 -11.75 -7.20
CA PRO A 275 3.67 -13.12 -7.60
C PRO A 275 2.86 -13.89 -6.54
N PHE A 276 3.12 -13.60 -5.25
CA PHE A 276 2.36 -14.20 -4.15
C PHE A 276 0.98 -13.61 -4.01
N ILE A 277 0.84 -12.34 -4.33
CA ILE A 277 -0.37 -11.53 -4.25
C ILE A 277 -1.34 -11.89 -5.37
N GLN A 278 -0.85 -12.07 -6.59
CA GLN A 278 -1.65 -12.31 -7.79
C GLN A 278 -2.63 -13.48 -7.63
N LYS A 279 -2.22 -14.57 -6.98
CA LYS A 279 -3.09 -15.73 -6.74
C LYS A 279 -4.32 -15.43 -5.87
N TYR A 280 -4.22 -14.45 -4.96
CA TYR A 280 -5.33 -14.04 -4.10
C TYR A 280 -6.22 -13.00 -4.78
N LEU A 281 -5.64 -12.10 -5.58
CA LEU A 281 -6.38 -11.12 -6.37
C LEU A 281 -7.33 -11.79 -7.37
N VAL A 282 -6.83 -12.77 -8.13
CA VAL A 282 -7.64 -13.50 -9.11
C VAL A 282 -8.83 -14.21 -8.44
N LYS A 283 -8.64 -14.77 -7.24
CA LYS A 283 -9.72 -15.44 -6.49
C LYS A 283 -10.66 -14.45 -5.80
N GLY A 284 -10.15 -13.35 -5.26
CA GLY A 284 -10.94 -12.35 -4.53
C GLY A 284 -11.84 -11.49 -5.43
N VAL A 285 -11.35 -11.09 -6.59
CA VAL A 285 -12.14 -10.32 -7.58
C VAL A 285 -13.28 -11.17 -8.17
N MET A 286 -13.06 -12.47 -8.37
CA MET A 286 -14.09 -13.40 -8.85
C MET A 286 -15.25 -13.58 -7.84
N LEU A 287 -15.02 -13.48 -6.53
CA LEU A 287 -16.06 -13.58 -5.51
C LEU A 287 -17.01 -12.37 -5.50
N GLY A 288 -16.56 -11.20 -5.95
CA GLY A 288 -17.41 -10.01 -6.14
C GLY A 288 -18.22 -10.01 -7.44
N ALA A 289 -17.76 -10.73 -8.47
CA ALA A 289 -18.36 -10.74 -9.80
C ALA A 289 -19.46 -11.82 -9.99
N ILE A 290 -19.57 -12.82 -9.11
CA ILE A 290 -20.52 -13.95 -9.27
C ILE A 290 -21.91 -13.65 -8.65
N LYS A 291 -22.17 -12.41 -8.20
CA LYS A 291 -23.50 -11.95 -7.75
C LYS A 291 -24.09 -10.91 -8.71
N GLY A 292 -24.09 -11.22 -9.98
CA GLY A 292 -24.89 -10.60 -11.03
C GLY A 292 -25.82 -11.62 -11.62
#